data_55afb8ba163b8e781c155eddefa1a869
#
_entry.id   55afb8ba163b8e781c155eddefa1a869
#
_cell.length_a   1.000
_cell.length_b   1.000
_cell.length_c   1.000
_cell.angle_alpha   90.00
_cell.angle_beta   90.00
_cell.angle_gamma   90.00
#
_symmetry.space_group_name_H-M   'P 1'
#
loop_
_entity.id
_entity.type
_entity.pdbx_description
1 polymer ?
#
loop_
_entity_poly.entity_id
_entity_poly.type
_entity_poly.pdbx_seq_one_letter_code
_entity_poly.pdbx_strand_id
1 'polypeptide(L)'
;MIQLRPGQGDLQRLKEPFGRLLPGTPAKTMSALNSIISQTNPKRVVAVGDVVSRETLVAGITVNLRIIDHISMRRPTAAFNLKISKTYRVKNPAGVITLEAWETIKQAMKDDEALIVVEGEEDLLALPCIVESPSNSLVLYGQPSKGLVVVDTNTKVKNEASLILSRMTRDETRS
;
A
#
# COMPACT_ATOMS: atom_id res chain seq x y z
N MET A 1 22.71 -0.04 -1.41
CA MET A 1 21.24 0.17 -1.51
C MET A 1 20.89 1.47 -0.79
N ILE A 2 20.18 2.40 -1.44
CA ILE A 2 19.74 3.65 -0.80
C ILE A 2 18.37 3.41 -0.17
N GLN A 3 18.21 3.78 1.10
CA GLN A 3 16.99 3.59 1.86
C GLN A 3 16.63 4.84 2.68
N LEU A 4 15.35 5.05 2.91
CA LEU A 4 14.79 6.10 3.75
C LEU A 4 14.32 5.48 5.07
N ARG A 5 14.69 6.09 6.18
CA ARG A 5 14.31 5.64 7.53
C ARG A 5 13.55 6.75 8.26
N PRO A 6 12.35 6.44 8.81
CA PRO A 6 11.60 7.41 9.59
C PRO A 6 12.33 7.78 10.88
N GLY A 7 12.30 9.06 11.24
CA GLY A 7 12.76 9.55 12.54
C GLY A 7 11.80 9.18 13.68
N GLN A 8 12.27 9.29 14.93
CA GLN A 8 11.44 8.93 16.10
C GLN A 8 10.13 9.71 16.17
N GLY A 9 10.14 10.99 15.79
CA GLY A 9 8.93 11.83 15.79
C GLY A 9 7.90 11.39 14.75
N ASP A 10 8.35 10.87 13.61
CA ASP A 10 7.44 10.38 12.56
C ASP A 10 6.88 8.99 12.87
N LEU A 11 7.61 8.15 13.63
CA LEU A 11 7.12 6.82 14.03
C LEU A 11 5.80 6.87 14.80
N GLN A 12 5.58 7.89 15.63
CA GLN A 12 4.31 8.04 16.35
C GLN A 12 3.18 8.39 15.37
N ARG A 13 3.42 9.30 14.42
CA ARG A 13 2.44 9.66 13.38
C ARG A 13 2.09 8.49 12.46
N LEU A 14 3.07 7.64 12.15
CA LEU A 14 2.88 6.46 11.30
C LEU A 14 1.99 5.38 11.95
N LYS A 15 1.82 5.40 13.27
CA LYS A 15 0.88 4.53 13.99
C LYS A 15 -0.58 4.98 13.86
N GLU A 16 -0.83 6.23 13.50
CA GLU A 16 -2.15 6.76 13.27
C GLU A 16 -2.58 6.57 11.81
N PRO A 17 -3.87 6.31 11.54
CA PRO A 17 -4.32 6.13 10.17
C PRO A 17 -4.19 7.42 9.36
N PHE A 18 -3.75 7.30 8.10
CA PHE A 18 -3.70 8.40 7.13
C PHE A 18 -5.06 8.69 6.49
N GLY A 19 -6.03 7.85 6.73
CA GLY A 19 -7.36 7.95 6.15
C GLY A 19 -8.44 7.45 7.09
N ARG A 20 -9.56 7.08 6.51
CA ARG A 20 -10.72 6.57 7.26
C ARG A 20 -10.46 5.13 7.71
N LEU A 21 -10.50 4.89 9.01
CA LEU A 21 -10.48 3.54 9.57
C LEU A 21 -11.89 2.92 9.48
N LEU A 22 -11.97 1.77 8.85
CA LEU A 22 -13.16 0.93 8.79
C LEU A 22 -12.96 -0.24 9.76
N PRO A 23 -13.59 -0.23 10.94
CA PRO A 23 -13.47 -1.33 11.90
C PRO A 23 -14.39 -2.49 11.53
N GLY A 24 -14.02 -3.69 11.95
CA GLY A 24 -14.88 -4.86 11.86
C GLY A 24 -14.26 -6.04 11.11
N THR A 25 -15.11 -7.01 10.83
CA THR A 25 -14.73 -8.22 10.09
C THR A 25 -14.47 -7.89 8.61
N PRO A 26 -13.69 -8.71 7.89
CA PRO A 26 -13.45 -8.54 6.45
C PRO A 26 -14.74 -8.33 5.64
N ALA A 27 -15.79 -9.09 5.93
CA ALA A 27 -17.06 -8.94 5.22
C ALA A 27 -17.67 -7.54 5.39
N LYS A 28 -17.61 -6.96 6.60
CA LYS A 28 -18.12 -5.62 6.89
C LYS A 28 -17.25 -4.54 6.25
N THR A 29 -15.93 -4.66 6.37
CA THR A 29 -14.99 -3.68 5.81
C THR A 29 -15.01 -3.67 4.29
N MET A 30 -15.14 -4.83 3.63
CA MET A 30 -15.26 -4.91 2.17
C MET A 30 -16.58 -4.36 1.66
N SER A 31 -17.70 -4.61 2.37
CA SER A 31 -19.00 -4.00 2.03
C SER A 31 -18.95 -2.46 2.13
N ALA A 32 -18.36 -1.93 3.20
CA ALA A 32 -18.18 -0.49 3.36
C ALA A 32 -17.24 0.09 2.29
N LEU A 33 -16.16 -0.61 1.96
CA LEU A 33 -15.23 -0.22 0.90
C LEU A 33 -15.93 -0.16 -0.47
N ASN A 34 -16.75 -1.15 -0.82
CA ASN A 34 -17.54 -1.14 -2.05
C ASN A 34 -18.46 0.09 -2.13
N SER A 35 -19.09 0.45 -1.01
CA SER A 35 -19.93 1.66 -0.96
C SER A 35 -19.10 2.94 -1.20
N ILE A 36 -17.90 3.02 -0.60
CA ILE A 36 -16.99 4.15 -0.81
C ILE A 36 -16.57 4.22 -2.29
N ILE A 37 -16.15 3.11 -2.88
CA ILE A 37 -15.75 3.04 -4.30
C ILE A 37 -16.88 3.50 -5.21
N SER A 38 -18.10 3.03 -4.98
CA SER A 38 -19.28 3.40 -5.77
C SER A 38 -19.61 4.89 -5.66
N GLN A 39 -19.40 5.51 -4.50
CA GLN A 39 -19.66 6.93 -4.26
C GLN A 39 -18.56 7.84 -4.81
N THR A 40 -17.29 7.43 -4.70
CA THR A 40 -16.14 8.28 -5.05
C THR A 40 -15.66 8.07 -6.47
N ASN A 41 -15.99 6.93 -7.09
CA ASN A 41 -15.50 6.53 -8.41
C ASN A 41 -14.01 6.81 -8.59
N PRO A 42 -13.15 6.16 -7.79
CA PRO A 42 -11.74 6.48 -7.73
C PRO A 42 -11.04 6.14 -9.06
N LYS A 43 -10.04 6.96 -9.42
CA LYS A 43 -9.22 6.71 -10.61
C LYS A 43 -8.41 5.42 -10.49
N ARG A 44 -7.93 5.11 -9.29
CA ARG A 44 -7.18 3.89 -8.98
C ARG A 44 -7.48 3.42 -7.57
N VAL A 45 -7.38 2.12 -7.38
CA VAL A 45 -7.40 1.47 -6.05
C VAL A 45 -6.08 0.73 -5.89
N VAL A 46 -5.38 1.02 -4.81
CA VAL A 46 -4.08 0.41 -4.46
C VAL A 46 -4.24 -0.33 -3.14
N ALA A 47 -3.83 -1.59 -3.08
CA ALA A 47 -3.86 -2.39 -1.86
C ALA A 47 -2.43 -2.70 -1.39
N VAL A 48 -2.10 -2.33 -0.17
CA VAL A 48 -0.81 -2.60 0.47
C VAL A 48 -1.01 -3.58 1.61
N GLY A 49 -0.34 -4.71 1.55
CA GLY A 49 -0.44 -5.81 2.50
C GLY A 49 -1.24 -7.00 1.99
N ASP A 50 -0.90 -8.16 2.50
CA ASP A 50 -1.43 -9.46 2.06
C ASP A 50 -2.91 -9.63 2.35
N VAL A 51 -3.29 -9.27 3.58
CA VAL A 51 -4.67 -9.43 4.05
C VAL A 51 -5.60 -8.57 3.19
N VAL A 52 -5.26 -7.30 3.00
CA VAL A 52 -6.06 -6.37 2.19
C VAL A 52 -6.11 -6.82 0.74
N SER A 53 -4.98 -7.26 0.18
CA SER A 53 -4.90 -7.76 -1.19
C SER A 53 -5.77 -8.99 -1.41
N ARG A 54 -5.79 -9.91 -0.45
CA ARG A 54 -6.63 -11.12 -0.49
C ARG A 54 -8.10 -10.79 -0.31
N GLU A 55 -8.46 -10.00 0.69
CA GLU A 55 -9.86 -9.68 1.01
C GLU A 55 -10.53 -8.91 -0.13
N THR A 56 -9.83 -7.96 -0.74
CA THR A 56 -10.34 -7.24 -1.93
C THR A 56 -10.55 -8.18 -3.11
N LEU A 57 -9.68 -9.17 -3.27
CA LEU A 57 -9.83 -10.17 -4.33
C LEU A 57 -11.06 -11.06 -4.10
N VAL A 58 -11.21 -11.59 -2.88
CA VAL A 58 -12.36 -12.42 -2.50
C VAL A 58 -13.67 -11.65 -2.65
N ALA A 59 -13.67 -10.36 -2.33
CA ALA A 59 -14.83 -9.49 -2.48
C ALA A 59 -15.12 -9.05 -3.94
N GLY A 60 -14.28 -9.45 -4.91
CA GLY A 60 -14.43 -9.04 -6.32
C GLY A 60 -14.17 -7.55 -6.57
N ILE A 61 -13.42 -6.89 -5.68
CA ILE A 61 -13.07 -5.48 -5.82
C ILE A 61 -11.88 -5.35 -6.78
N THR A 62 -12.04 -4.53 -7.81
CA THR A 62 -10.96 -4.21 -8.74
C THR A 62 -9.89 -3.38 -8.05
N VAL A 63 -8.66 -3.87 -8.07
CA VAL A 63 -7.47 -3.22 -7.50
C VAL A 63 -6.41 -3.11 -8.58
N ASN A 64 -5.95 -1.89 -8.86
CA ASN A 64 -4.98 -1.61 -9.92
C ASN A 64 -3.54 -1.97 -9.54
N LEU A 65 -3.19 -1.82 -8.26
CA LEU A 65 -1.87 -2.19 -7.77
C LEU A 65 -1.99 -2.92 -6.44
N ARG A 66 -1.41 -4.12 -6.37
CA ARG A 66 -1.25 -4.87 -5.12
C ARG A 66 0.21 -4.92 -4.73
N ILE A 67 0.48 -4.71 -3.46
CA ILE A 67 1.82 -4.87 -2.87
C ILE A 67 1.72 -5.88 -1.74
N ILE A 68 2.49 -6.96 -1.86
CA ILE A 68 2.46 -8.07 -0.90
C ILE A 68 3.89 -8.49 -0.54
N ASP A 69 4.06 -9.11 0.63
CA ASP A 69 5.35 -9.69 0.97
C ASP A 69 5.62 -11.00 0.21
N HIS A 70 6.89 -11.39 0.13
CA HIS A 70 7.31 -12.63 -0.54
C HIS A 70 6.84 -13.89 0.21
N ILE A 71 6.61 -13.81 1.53
CA ILE A 71 6.23 -14.96 2.37
C ILE A 71 4.84 -15.43 2.00
N SER A 72 3.95 -14.50 1.68
CA SER A 72 2.57 -14.79 1.28
C SER A 72 2.48 -15.51 -0.05
N MET A 73 3.42 -15.28 -0.98
CA MET A 73 3.49 -16.02 -2.24
C MET A 73 3.80 -17.52 -2.04
N ARG A 74 4.43 -17.90 -0.93
CA ARG A 74 4.78 -19.30 -0.64
C ARG A 74 3.64 -20.09 -0.01
N ARG A 75 2.60 -19.42 0.48
CA ARG A 75 1.40 -20.09 0.98
C ARG A 75 0.48 -20.35 -0.22
N PRO A 76 0.17 -21.63 -0.53
CA PRO A 76 -0.76 -21.94 -1.62
C PRO A 76 -2.19 -21.59 -1.17
N THR A 77 -2.49 -20.31 -1.16
CA THR A 77 -3.86 -19.85 -1.08
C THR A 77 -4.36 -19.71 -2.50
N ALA A 78 -5.38 -20.45 -2.87
CA ALA A 78 -6.04 -20.43 -4.17
C ALA A 78 -6.48 -19.01 -4.61
N ALA A 79 -6.36 -18.03 -3.72
CA ALA A 79 -6.74 -16.64 -3.89
C ALA A 79 -5.80 -15.83 -4.82
N PHE A 80 -4.55 -16.25 -5.04
CA PHE A 80 -3.61 -15.48 -5.88
C PHE A 80 -3.44 -16.04 -7.32
N ASN A 81 -4.37 -16.87 -7.81
CA ASN A 81 -4.46 -17.18 -9.23
C ASN A 81 -4.98 -15.99 -10.06
N LEU A 82 -4.41 -14.82 -9.80
CA LEU A 82 -4.67 -13.61 -10.58
C LEU A 82 -3.94 -13.73 -11.92
N LYS A 83 -4.66 -13.54 -12.98
CA LYS A 83 -4.06 -13.20 -14.28
C LYS A 83 -3.58 -11.75 -14.23
N ILE A 84 -2.57 -11.48 -13.39
CA ILE A 84 -1.96 -10.16 -13.30
C ILE A 84 -1.09 -9.95 -14.52
N SER A 85 -1.33 -8.87 -15.24
CA SER A 85 -0.63 -8.55 -16.47
C SER A 85 0.86 -8.26 -16.25
N LYS A 86 1.22 -7.76 -15.05
CA LYS A 86 2.57 -7.36 -14.73
C LYS A 86 2.94 -7.63 -13.27
N THR A 87 4.09 -8.29 -13.07
CA THR A 87 4.61 -8.56 -11.72
C THR A 87 6.02 -7.99 -11.58
N TYR A 88 6.22 -7.22 -10.53
CA TYR A 88 7.50 -6.65 -10.12
C TYR A 88 8.01 -7.37 -8.87
N ARG A 89 9.33 -7.44 -8.70
CA ARG A 89 9.97 -7.97 -7.49
C ARG A 89 10.96 -6.95 -7.00
N VAL A 90 10.95 -6.67 -5.70
CA VAL A 90 11.81 -5.63 -5.10
C VAL A 90 12.18 -5.99 -3.68
N LYS A 91 13.36 -5.56 -3.24
CA LYS A 91 13.80 -5.70 -1.85
C LYS A 91 13.47 -4.45 -1.06
N ASN A 92 12.81 -4.65 0.09
CA ASN A 92 12.51 -3.57 1.02
C ASN A 92 12.65 -4.08 2.47
N PRO A 93 13.82 -3.93 3.10
CA PRO A 93 14.02 -4.38 4.48
C PRO A 93 13.04 -3.72 5.46
N ALA A 94 12.86 -4.37 6.61
CA ALA A 94 11.97 -3.92 7.67
C ALA A 94 12.27 -2.48 8.13
N GLY A 95 11.22 -1.70 8.31
CA GLY A 95 11.29 -0.36 8.88
C GLY A 95 11.94 0.71 8.00
N VAL A 96 12.07 0.46 6.70
CA VAL A 96 12.62 1.42 5.73
C VAL A 96 11.80 1.45 4.45
N ILE A 97 12.07 2.46 3.61
CA ILE A 97 11.63 2.53 2.22
C ILE A 97 12.87 2.59 1.36
N THR A 98 13.09 1.58 0.51
CA THR A 98 14.19 1.62 -0.45
C THR A 98 13.81 2.48 -1.65
N LEU A 99 14.80 3.19 -2.25
CA LEU A 99 14.54 3.95 -3.46
C LEU A 99 14.11 3.03 -4.61
N GLU A 100 14.63 1.80 -4.65
CA GLU A 100 14.21 0.79 -5.62
C GLU A 100 12.72 0.47 -5.50
N ALA A 101 12.22 0.25 -4.26
CA ALA A 101 10.80 0.00 -4.02
C ALA A 101 9.93 1.21 -4.43
N TRP A 102 10.37 2.41 -4.10
CA TRP A 102 9.65 3.64 -4.49
C TRP A 102 9.58 3.80 -6.02
N GLU A 103 10.69 3.69 -6.73
CA GLU A 103 10.69 3.79 -8.20
C GLU A 103 9.87 2.66 -8.85
N THR A 104 9.89 1.46 -8.26
CA THR A 104 9.04 0.36 -8.72
C THR A 104 7.55 0.67 -8.56
N ILE A 105 7.15 1.27 -7.43
CA ILE A 105 5.77 1.73 -7.21
C ILE A 105 5.39 2.77 -8.27
N LYS A 106 6.24 3.77 -8.49
CA LYS A 106 6.02 4.82 -9.49
C LYS A 106 5.87 4.27 -10.91
N GLN A 107 6.63 3.23 -11.24
CA GLN A 107 6.49 2.55 -12.52
C GLN A 107 5.19 1.74 -12.59
N ALA A 108 4.87 0.94 -11.57
CA ALA A 108 3.69 0.10 -11.51
C ALA A 108 2.38 0.91 -11.48
N MET A 109 2.42 2.16 -10.98
CA MET A 109 1.26 3.08 -11.05
C MET A 109 0.83 3.44 -12.48
N LYS A 110 1.65 3.16 -13.49
CA LYS A 110 1.32 3.41 -14.91
C LYS A 110 0.62 2.22 -15.56
N ASP A 111 0.68 1.04 -14.94
CA ASP A 111 0.04 -0.17 -15.45
C ASP A 111 -1.44 -0.21 -15.03
N ASP A 112 -2.29 -0.80 -15.86
CA ASP A 112 -3.72 -0.94 -15.53
C ASP A 112 -3.93 -1.88 -14.35
N GLU A 113 -3.14 -2.95 -14.28
CA GLU A 113 -3.14 -3.92 -13.20
C GLU A 113 -1.72 -4.47 -12.96
N ALA A 114 -1.22 -4.34 -11.74
CA ALA A 114 0.12 -4.79 -11.37
C ALA A 114 0.18 -5.42 -9.97
N LEU A 115 1.18 -6.27 -9.78
CA LEU A 115 1.57 -6.85 -8.50
C LEU A 115 3.03 -6.50 -8.20
N ILE A 116 3.31 -5.98 -7.02
CA ILE A 116 4.65 -5.87 -6.47
C ILE A 116 4.82 -6.91 -5.36
N VAL A 117 5.80 -7.79 -5.54
CA VAL A 117 6.20 -8.77 -4.53
C VAL A 117 7.44 -8.24 -3.82
N VAL A 118 7.31 -7.97 -2.52
CA VAL A 118 8.36 -7.38 -1.69
C VAL A 118 9.13 -8.48 -0.96
N GLU A 119 10.43 -8.51 -1.15
CA GLU A 119 11.32 -9.29 -0.28
C GLU A 119 11.66 -8.43 0.95
N GLY A 120 10.93 -8.65 2.04
CA GLY A 120 11.04 -7.87 3.27
C GLY A 120 9.68 -7.42 3.80
N GLU A 121 9.51 -6.13 4.09
CA GLU A 121 8.27 -5.55 4.62
C GLU A 121 7.69 -4.48 3.71
N GLU A 122 6.36 -4.50 3.57
CA GLU A 122 5.62 -3.56 2.72
C GLU A 122 4.91 -2.44 3.49
N ASP A 123 4.82 -2.50 4.81
CA ASP A 123 4.00 -1.60 5.65
C ASP A 123 4.23 -0.11 5.35
N LEU A 124 5.50 0.32 5.28
CA LEU A 124 5.84 1.71 5.00
C LEU A 124 5.60 2.12 3.53
N LEU A 125 5.42 1.15 2.64
CA LEU A 125 5.21 1.41 1.21
C LEU A 125 3.84 2.05 0.92
N ALA A 126 2.94 2.08 1.89
CA ALA A 126 1.71 2.87 1.80
C ALA A 126 2.00 4.37 1.58
N LEU A 127 3.08 4.92 2.16
CA LEU A 127 3.46 6.33 1.99
C LEU A 127 3.80 6.70 0.55
N PRO A 128 4.76 6.05 -0.14
CA PRO A 128 5.00 6.31 -1.55
C PRO A 128 3.77 6.00 -2.42
N CYS A 129 2.94 4.99 -2.08
CA CYS A 129 1.68 4.77 -2.80
C CYS A 129 0.73 5.96 -2.70
N ILE A 130 0.60 6.59 -1.54
CA ILE A 130 -0.23 7.80 -1.36
C ILE A 130 0.30 8.95 -2.23
N VAL A 131 1.61 9.17 -2.23
CA VAL A 131 2.23 10.27 -2.98
C VAL A 131 2.16 10.06 -4.49
N GLU A 132 2.44 8.86 -4.97
CA GLU A 132 2.51 8.55 -6.40
C GLU A 132 1.14 8.30 -7.05
N SER A 133 0.11 7.98 -6.26
CA SER A 133 -1.24 7.79 -6.80
C SER A 133 -1.80 9.10 -7.37
N PRO A 134 -2.53 9.06 -8.48
CA PRO A 134 -3.30 10.21 -8.94
C PRO A 134 -4.26 10.72 -7.86
N SER A 135 -4.58 12.00 -7.88
CA SER A 135 -5.65 12.53 -7.01
C SER A 135 -6.98 11.84 -7.33
N ASN A 136 -7.84 11.66 -6.33
CA ASN A 136 -9.04 10.84 -6.39
C ASN A 136 -8.74 9.36 -6.64
N SER A 137 -7.76 8.81 -5.94
CA SER A 137 -7.49 7.38 -5.83
C SER A 137 -7.65 6.92 -4.40
N LEU A 138 -7.75 5.62 -4.18
CA LEU A 138 -7.82 5.03 -2.86
C LEU A 138 -6.57 4.18 -2.62
N VAL A 139 -5.89 4.42 -1.50
CA VAL A 139 -4.82 3.55 -0.99
C VAL A 139 -5.36 2.83 0.25
N LEU A 140 -5.29 1.51 0.22
CA LEU A 140 -5.84 0.61 1.22
C LEU A 140 -4.71 -0.09 1.96
N TYR A 141 -4.76 -0.12 3.28
CA TYR A 141 -3.85 -0.93 4.08
C TYR A 141 -4.52 -1.38 5.39
N GLY A 142 -4.04 -2.49 5.94
CA GLY A 142 -4.51 -3.01 7.22
C GLY A 142 -3.89 -2.28 8.39
N GLN A 143 -4.68 -1.97 9.42
CA GLN A 143 -4.14 -1.55 10.71
C GLN A 143 -4.33 -2.69 11.71
N PRO A 144 -3.25 -3.28 12.24
CA PRO A 144 -3.35 -4.45 13.11
C PRO A 144 -4.35 -4.27 14.24
N SER A 145 -5.23 -5.25 14.42
CA SER A 145 -6.28 -5.29 15.45
C SER A 145 -7.34 -4.17 15.37
N LYS A 146 -7.28 -3.28 14.37
CA LYS A 146 -8.21 -2.15 14.25
C LYS A 146 -9.13 -2.26 13.02
N GLY A 147 -8.60 -2.67 11.88
CA GLY A 147 -9.41 -2.83 10.67
C GLY A 147 -8.69 -2.38 9.39
N LEU A 148 -9.48 -1.96 8.40
CA LEU A 148 -9.01 -1.46 7.12
C LEU A 148 -8.91 0.06 7.14
N VAL A 149 -7.78 0.60 6.72
CA VAL A 149 -7.62 2.04 6.46
C VAL A 149 -7.84 2.32 4.98
N VAL A 150 -8.71 3.27 4.68
CA VAL A 150 -9.00 3.75 3.33
C VAL A 150 -8.52 5.20 3.22
N VAL A 151 -7.50 5.43 2.43
CA VAL A 151 -6.90 6.75 2.22
C VAL A 151 -7.37 7.31 0.90
N ASP A 152 -8.10 8.42 0.94
CA ASP A 152 -8.38 9.23 -0.24
C ASP A 152 -7.14 10.08 -0.55
N THR A 153 -6.57 9.92 -1.76
CA THR A 153 -5.35 10.61 -2.17
C THR A 153 -5.62 12.06 -2.61
N ASN A 154 -6.23 12.84 -1.73
CA ASN A 154 -6.40 14.28 -1.91
C ASN A 154 -5.09 15.05 -1.62
N THR A 155 -5.06 16.32 -2.01
CA THR A 155 -3.87 17.18 -1.86
C THR A 155 -3.37 17.25 -0.41
N LYS A 156 -4.27 17.33 0.57
CA LYS A 156 -3.90 17.42 2.00
C LYS A 156 -3.14 16.18 2.46
N VAL A 157 -3.67 14.99 2.18
CA VAL A 157 -3.06 13.72 2.61
C VAL A 157 -1.75 13.48 1.86
N LYS A 158 -1.68 13.79 0.56
CA LYS A 158 -0.45 13.69 -0.23
C LYS A 158 0.65 14.61 0.30
N ASN A 159 0.31 15.84 0.67
CA ASN A 159 1.27 16.79 1.26
C ASN A 159 1.77 16.30 2.61
N GLU A 160 0.91 15.73 3.45
CA GLU A 160 1.30 15.15 4.73
C GLU A 160 2.26 13.96 4.55
N ALA A 161 1.93 13.02 3.68
CA ALA A 161 2.81 11.90 3.36
C ALA A 161 4.16 12.35 2.78
N SER A 162 4.14 13.32 1.87
CA SER A 162 5.36 13.91 1.28
C SER A 162 6.23 14.58 2.34
N LEU A 163 5.64 15.28 3.30
CA LEU A 163 6.37 15.93 4.39
C LEU A 163 7.07 14.89 5.27
N ILE A 164 6.41 13.79 5.61
CA ILE A 164 7.03 12.70 6.38
C ILE A 164 8.19 12.10 5.59
N LEU A 165 7.98 11.77 4.32
CA LEU A 165 9.02 11.21 3.46
C LEU A 165 10.23 12.14 3.32
N SER A 166 10.02 13.47 3.25
CA SER A 166 11.10 14.46 3.14
C SER A 166 11.96 14.57 4.42
N ARG A 167 11.42 14.19 5.57
CA ARG A 167 12.14 14.19 6.86
C ARG A 167 12.84 12.88 7.16
N MET A 168 12.59 11.83 6.38
CA MET A 168 13.26 10.55 6.57
C MET A 168 14.76 10.67 6.33
N THR A 169 15.54 10.04 7.18
CA THR A 169 17.00 9.98 7.02
C THR A 169 17.33 9.07 5.82
N ARG A 170 18.23 9.55 4.97
CA ARG A 170 18.75 8.78 3.84
C ARG A 170 20.02 8.05 4.24
N ASP A 171 19.99 6.73 4.22
CA ASP A 171 21.10 5.86 4.52
C ASP A 171 21.54 5.10 3.27
N GLU A 172 22.85 4.88 3.12
CA GLU A 172 23.41 3.97 2.12
C GLU A 172 23.95 2.72 2.79
N THR A 173 23.27 1.60 2.61
CA THR A 173 23.83 0.28 3.01
C THR A 173 24.71 -0.25 1.90
N ARG A 174 25.99 -0.49 2.23
CA ARG A 174 26.88 -1.27 1.34
C ARG A 174 26.35 -2.71 1.28
N SER A 175 26.11 -3.19 0.07
CA SER A 175 25.78 -4.59 -0.21
C SER A 175 26.95 -5.46 0.09
#